data_92643f684ee3b37085780c120a1325a5
#
_entry.id   92643f684ee3b37085780c120a1325a5
#
_cell.length_a   1.000
_cell.length_b   1.000
_cell.length_c   1.000
_cell.angle_alpha   90.00
_cell.angle_beta   90.00
_cell.angle_gamma   90.00
#
_symmetry.space_group_name_H-M   'P 1'
#
loop_
_entity.id
_entity.type
_entity.pdbx_description
1 polymer ?
#
loop_
_entity_poly.entity_id
_entity_poly.type
_entity_poly.pdbx_seq_one_letter_code
_entity_poly.pdbx_strand_id
1 'polypeptide(L)'
;TRSYLKGRSQREPVFFEADPDAEYEKTIEIDLDKLEPTVSYPHLPENTHLASEGKDIKIDQVVIGSCTNGRLEDMEAAYNILKGKHIAKGVRGIIIPATMAVYKECILRGWTTAFIDAGCIVSTPTCGPCLGGYILAEGERCVSTTNRNFVGRMGHVKSEVYLASPATAAASALTGCITDPRTV
;
A
#
# COMPACT_ATOMS: atom_id res chain seq x y z
N THR A 1 -12.69 -7.02 13.87
CA THR A 1 -12.50 -8.50 13.78
C THR A 1 -13.83 -9.23 13.74
N ARG A 2 -14.74 -9.06 14.72
CA ARG A 2 -16.04 -9.77 14.80
C ARG A 2 -16.86 -9.60 13.51
N SER A 3 -17.03 -8.38 13.03
CA SER A 3 -17.76 -8.08 11.78
C SER A 3 -17.12 -8.75 10.56
N TYR A 4 -15.80 -8.76 10.47
CA TYR A 4 -15.08 -9.39 9.35
C TYR A 4 -15.24 -10.92 9.33
N LEU A 5 -15.25 -11.57 10.49
CA LEU A 5 -15.36 -13.03 10.60
C LEU A 5 -16.77 -13.55 10.36
N LYS A 6 -17.81 -12.70 10.49
CA LYS A 6 -19.19 -13.10 10.30
C LYS A 6 -19.43 -13.66 8.89
N GLY A 7 -19.83 -14.93 8.82
CA GLY A 7 -20.07 -15.64 7.57
C GLY A 7 -18.81 -16.09 6.81
N ARG A 8 -17.60 -15.89 7.38
CA ARG A 8 -16.33 -16.32 6.79
C ARG A 8 -15.67 -17.47 7.53
N SER A 9 -15.98 -17.65 8.82
CA SER A 9 -15.47 -18.76 9.63
C SER A 9 -16.35 -20.00 9.47
N GLN A 10 -15.71 -21.16 9.26
CA GLN A 10 -16.39 -22.46 9.22
C GLN A 10 -16.69 -23.03 10.63
N ARG A 11 -16.06 -22.46 11.67
CA ARG A 11 -16.27 -22.80 13.07
C ARG A 11 -16.58 -21.52 13.85
N GLU A 12 -17.24 -21.68 15.00
CA GLU A 12 -17.48 -20.53 15.90
C GLU A 12 -16.15 -19.93 16.35
N PRO A 13 -15.90 -18.64 16.06
CA PRO A 13 -14.66 -17.99 16.46
C PRO A 13 -14.65 -17.69 17.96
N VAL A 14 -13.54 -18.00 18.62
CA VAL A 14 -13.29 -17.62 20.02
C VAL A 14 -12.57 -16.26 20.04
N PHE A 15 -13.09 -15.33 20.82
CA PHE A 15 -12.52 -13.99 21.00
C PHE A 15 -11.86 -13.90 22.36
N PHE A 16 -10.54 -13.72 22.35
CA PHE A 16 -9.77 -13.50 23.57
C PHE A 16 -9.73 -11.99 23.87
N GLU A 17 -9.99 -11.65 25.11
CA GLU A 17 -9.95 -10.28 25.64
C GLU A 17 -9.08 -10.28 26.89
N ALA A 18 -8.51 -9.14 27.26
CA ALA A 18 -7.75 -9.02 28.51
C ALA A 18 -8.70 -9.19 29.71
N ASP A 19 -8.18 -9.69 30.82
CA ASP A 19 -8.92 -9.79 32.06
C ASP A 19 -9.34 -8.39 32.53
N PRO A 20 -10.49 -8.24 33.25
CA PRO A 20 -10.98 -6.94 33.69
C PRO A 20 -10.04 -6.21 34.64
N ASP A 21 -9.18 -6.95 35.33
CA ASP A 21 -8.19 -6.49 36.29
C ASP A 21 -6.74 -6.55 35.76
N ALA A 22 -6.57 -6.67 34.44
CA ALA A 22 -5.25 -6.69 33.82
C ALA A 22 -4.49 -5.39 34.06
N GLU A 23 -3.29 -5.50 34.60
CA GLU A 23 -2.37 -4.35 34.78
C GLU A 23 -1.51 -4.18 33.52
N TYR A 24 -1.40 -2.93 33.04
CA TYR A 24 -0.61 -2.57 31.88
C TYR A 24 0.62 -1.78 32.28
N GLU A 25 1.78 -2.15 31.78
CA GLU A 25 3.04 -1.44 31.98
C GLU A 25 2.96 0.01 31.48
N LYS A 26 2.24 0.22 30.37
CA LYS A 26 2.10 1.53 29.74
C LYS A 26 0.81 1.65 28.93
N THR A 27 0.17 2.80 29.03
CA THR A 27 -0.93 3.18 28.14
C THR A 27 -0.44 4.27 27.19
N ILE A 28 -0.72 4.11 25.89
CA ILE A 28 -0.39 5.06 24.83
C ILE A 28 -1.68 5.53 24.20
N GLU A 29 -1.95 6.81 24.25
CA GLU A 29 -3.10 7.44 23.58
C GLU A 29 -2.65 8.08 22.28
N ILE A 30 -3.35 7.77 21.18
CA ILE A 30 -3.09 8.32 19.85
C ILE A 30 -4.35 9.03 19.38
N ASP A 31 -4.25 10.35 19.22
CA ASP A 31 -5.31 11.18 18.65
C ASP A 31 -5.34 11.02 17.13
N LEU A 32 -6.34 10.27 16.64
CA LEU A 32 -6.46 9.95 15.21
C LEU A 32 -6.75 11.19 14.35
N ASP A 33 -7.36 12.23 14.92
CA ASP A 33 -7.68 13.47 14.19
C ASP A 33 -6.43 14.30 13.87
N LYS A 34 -5.33 14.03 14.57
CA LYS A 34 -4.02 14.69 14.37
C LYS A 34 -3.06 13.89 13.50
N LEU A 35 -3.46 12.68 13.07
CA LEU A 35 -2.59 11.88 12.21
C LEU A 35 -2.54 12.47 10.79
N GLU A 36 -1.33 12.61 10.29
CA GLU A 36 -1.06 13.01 8.91
C GLU A 36 -0.57 11.82 8.08
N PRO A 37 -0.74 11.84 6.75
CA PRO A 37 -0.16 10.82 5.87
C PRO A 37 1.35 10.75 6.02
N THR A 38 1.86 9.53 6.27
CA THR A 38 3.28 9.27 6.49
C THR A 38 3.84 8.29 5.47
N VAL A 39 5.16 8.34 5.31
CA VAL A 39 5.94 7.44 4.46
C VAL A 39 7.15 6.95 5.25
N SER A 40 7.37 5.64 5.29
CA SER A 40 8.59 5.08 5.88
C SER A 40 9.70 5.06 4.83
N TYR A 41 10.76 5.81 5.11
CA TYR A 41 11.91 5.92 4.21
C TYR A 41 12.83 4.70 4.31
N PRO A 42 13.63 4.43 3.28
CA PRO A 42 14.63 3.35 3.32
C PRO A 42 15.64 3.53 4.47
N HIS A 43 16.09 2.44 5.14
CA HIS A 43 15.75 1.05 4.85
C HIS A 43 15.10 0.38 6.08
N LEU A 44 14.34 1.14 6.87
CA LEU A 44 13.66 0.67 8.08
C LEU A 44 12.22 1.20 8.10
N PRO A 45 11.21 0.37 8.47
CA PRO A 45 9.83 0.82 8.57
C PRO A 45 9.62 1.96 9.58
N GLU A 46 10.45 2.03 10.63
CA GLU A 46 10.40 3.07 11.67
C GLU A 46 10.94 4.44 11.22
N ASN A 47 11.66 4.49 10.08
CA ASN A 47 12.16 5.74 9.51
C ASN A 47 11.01 6.53 8.85
N THR A 48 10.09 7.01 9.66
CA THR A 48 8.82 7.59 9.26
C THR A 48 8.90 9.11 9.15
N HIS A 49 8.47 9.65 8.01
CA HIS A 49 8.38 11.06 7.68
C HIS A 49 6.98 11.42 7.19
N LEU A 50 6.62 12.70 7.22
CA LEU A 50 5.37 13.15 6.61
C LEU A 50 5.44 13.01 5.08
N ALA A 51 4.35 12.60 4.45
CA ALA A 51 4.28 12.50 2.99
C ALA A 51 4.52 13.84 2.30
N SER A 52 4.13 14.94 2.93
CA SER A 52 4.37 16.32 2.46
C SER A 52 5.85 16.72 2.38
N GLU A 53 6.72 16.08 3.17
CA GLU A 53 8.17 16.32 3.18
C GLU A 53 8.88 15.66 1.98
N GLY A 54 8.24 14.62 1.38
CA GLY A 54 8.82 13.83 0.29
C GLY A 54 8.64 14.38 -1.12
N LYS A 55 8.05 15.55 -1.30
CA LYS A 55 7.66 16.13 -2.61
C LYS A 55 8.78 16.23 -3.68
N ASP A 56 10.02 16.30 -3.25
CA ASP A 56 11.17 16.37 -4.15
C ASP A 56 11.79 14.99 -4.47
N ILE A 57 11.26 13.92 -3.85
CA ILE A 57 11.73 12.56 -4.06
C ILE A 57 10.99 11.97 -5.25
N LYS A 58 11.66 11.92 -6.40
CA LYS A 58 11.17 11.28 -7.63
C LYS A 58 11.14 9.76 -7.45
N ILE A 59 10.12 9.12 -8.04
CA ILE A 59 9.92 7.68 -7.99
C ILE A 59 9.82 7.08 -9.39
N ASP A 60 10.22 5.83 -9.52
CA ASP A 60 10.20 5.08 -10.78
C ASP A 60 9.11 4.01 -10.79
N GLN A 61 8.65 3.60 -9.63
CA GLN A 61 7.68 2.53 -9.48
C GLN A 61 6.74 2.75 -8.30
N VAL A 62 5.50 2.30 -8.45
CA VAL A 62 4.53 2.19 -7.35
C VAL A 62 3.99 0.78 -7.31
N VAL A 63 3.92 0.19 -6.11
CA VAL A 63 3.32 -1.13 -5.88
C VAL A 63 2.20 -1.00 -4.87
N ILE A 64 0.97 -1.28 -5.26
CA ILE A 64 -0.21 -1.24 -4.40
C ILE A 64 -0.78 -2.64 -4.26
N GLY A 65 -0.84 -3.14 -3.03
CA GLY A 65 -1.45 -4.41 -2.70
C GLY A 65 -0.46 -5.47 -2.24
N SER A 66 -0.55 -6.67 -2.81
CA SER A 66 0.10 -7.92 -2.42
C SER A 66 -0.54 -8.58 -1.18
N CYS A 67 0.16 -9.54 -0.54
CA CYS A 67 -0.38 -10.33 0.58
C CYS A 67 -0.62 -9.52 1.86
N THR A 68 0.11 -8.44 2.07
CA THR A 68 0.03 -7.63 3.30
C THR A 68 -1.07 -6.58 3.20
N ASN A 69 -1.19 -5.96 2.03
CA ASN A 69 -2.11 -4.86 1.75
C ASN A 69 -2.66 -5.05 0.32
N GLY A 70 -3.93 -5.09 0.14
CA GLY A 70 -4.55 -5.39 -1.16
C GLY A 70 -5.95 -5.92 -0.94
N ARG A 71 -6.52 -5.60 0.21
CA ARG A 71 -7.91 -5.86 0.54
C ARG A 71 -8.81 -4.96 -0.28
N LEU A 72 -10.09 -5.19 -0.21
CA LEU A 72 -11.05 -4.43 -1.02
C LEU A 72 -11.00 -2.93 -0.69
N GLU A 73 -10.87 -2.60 0.59
CA GLU A 73 -10.77 -1.22 1.09
C GLU A 73 -9.48 -0.52 0.59
N ASP A 74 -8.39 -1.26 0.49
CA ASP A 74 -7.11 -0.75 -0.04
C ASP A 74 -7.20 -0.47 -1.55
N MET A 75 -7.86 -1.37 -2.29
CA MET A 75 -8.13 -1.18 -3.72
C MET A 75 -9.06 0.00 -3.96
N GLU A 76 -10.08 0.16 -3.10
CA GLU A 76 -11.01 1.31 -3.16
C GLU A 76 -10.29 2.64 -2.93
N ALA A 77 -9.41 2.70 -1.94
CA ALA A 77 -8.61 3.90 -1.65
C ALA A 77 -7.74 4.29 -2.85
N ALA A 78 -7.07 3.33 -3.47
CA ALA A 78 -6.27 3.55 -4.68
C ALA A 78 -7.15 3.95 -5.88
N TYR A 79 -8.27 3.27 -6.07
CA TYR A 79 -9.24 3.57 -7.14
C TYR A 79 -9.76 5.01 -7.04
N ASN A 80 -10.14 5.47 -5.86
CA ASN A 80 -10.67 6.81 -5.66
C ASN A 80 -9.67 7.92 -6.04
N ILE A 81 -8.38 7.65 -5.91
CA ILE A 81 -7.31 8.58 -6.32
C ILE A 81 -7.03 8.50 -7.83
N LEU A 82 -6.98 7.28 -8.40
CA LEU A 82 -6.55 7.03 -9.78
C LEU A 82 -7.66 7.16 -10.82
N LYS A 83 -8.91 7.02 -10.41
CA LYS A 83 -10.08 7.03 -11.30
C LYS A 83 -10.10 8.27 -12.20
N GLY A 84 -10.15 8.04 -13.51
CA GLY A 84 -10.22 9.09 -14.53
C GLY A 84 -8.96 9.93 -14.67
N LYS A 85 -7.86 9.51 -14.04
CA LYS A 85 -6.54 10.16 -14.14
C LYS A 85 -5.53 9.19 -14.74
N HIS A 86 -4.32 9.65 -15.04
CA HIS A 86 -3.25 8.85 -15.59
C HIS A 86 -1.98 9.02 -14.75
N ILE A 87 -1.24 7.93 -14.49
CA ILE A 87 0.02 7.98 -13.74
C ILE A 87 1.08 8.78 -14.50
N ALA A 88 2.03 9.33 -13.78
CA ALA A 88 3.10 10.15 -14.33
C ALA A 88 3.94 9.36 -15.34
N LYS A 89 4.36 10.03 -16.40
CA LYS A 89 5.22 9.43 -17.44
C LYS A 89 6.53 8.94 -16.81
N GLY A 90 6.87 7.68 -17.07
CA GLY A 90 8.07 7.03 -16.56
C GLY A 90 7.86 6.26 -15.25
N VAL A 91 6.71 6.41 -14.59
CA VAL A 91 6.35 5.61 -13.41
C VAL A 91 5.70 4.29 -13.83
N ARG A 92 6.14 3.19 -13.24
CA ARG A 92 5.50 1.87 -13.36
C ARG A 92 4.50 1.70 -12.22
N GLY A 93 3.20 1.69 -12.52
CA GLY A 93 2.13 1.41 -11.57
C GLY A 93 1.79 -0.09 -11.56
N ILE A 94 1.85 -0.74 -10.41
CA ILE A 94 1.59 -2.19 -10.26
C ILE A 94 0.55 -2.39 -9.17
N ILE A 95 -0.60 -2.94 -9.55
CA ILE A 95 -1.74 -3.21 -8.66
C ILE A 95 -1.84 -4.73 -8.45
N ILE A 96 -1.86 -5.16 -7.19
CA ILE A 96 -1.88 -6.59 -6.83
C ILE A 96 -2.97 -6.83 -5.77
N PRO A 97 -4.18 -7.26 -6.15
CA PRO A 97 -5.22 -7.64 -5.19
C PRO A 97 -4.73 -8.77 -4.27
N ALA A 98 -5.14 -8.79 -2.99
CA ALA A 98 -4.62 -9.75 -2.02
C ALA A 98 -5.09 -11.19 -2.26
N THR A 99 -6.27 -11.38 -2.84
CA THR A 99 -6.88 -12.70 -3.08
C THR A 99 -7.66 -12.72 -4.39
N MET A 100 -7.93 -13.93 -4.91
CA MET A 100 -8.78 -14.08 -6.09
C MET A 100 -10.19 -13.54 -5.87
N ALA A 101 -10.72 -13.59 -4.65
CA ALA A 101 -12.02 -13.01 -4.33
C ALA A 101 -12.02 -11.48 -4.47
N VAL A 102 -10.98 -10.81 -3.94
CA VAL A 102 -10.80 -9.36 -4.10
C VAL A 102 -10.57 -9.02 -5.57
N TYR A 103 -9.75 -9.78 -6.29
CA TYR A 103 -9.51 -9.55 -7.71
C TYR A 103 -10.80 -9.61 -8.53
N LYS A 104 -11.63 -10.65 -8.30
CA LYS A 104 -12.95 -10.79 -8.93
C LYS A 104 -13.85 -9.60 -8.59
N GLU A 105 -13.87 -9.15 -7.35
CA GLU A 105 -14.67 -8.01 -6.92
C GLU A 105 -14.21 -6.71 -7.60
N CYS A 106 -12.89 -6.49 -7.75
CA CYS A 106 -12.35 -5.36 -8.50
C CYS A 106 -12.79 -5.37 -9.97
N ILE A 107 -12.86 -6.55 -10.59
CA ILE A 107 -13.36 -6.69 -11.97
C ILE A 107 -14.84 -6.32 -12.02
N LEU A 108 -15.66 -6.88 -11.13
CA LEU A 108 -17.11 -6.65 -11.11
C LEU A 108 -17.48 -5.17 -10.86
N ARG A 109 -16.67 -4.46 -10.07
CA ARG A 109 -16.84 -3.02 -9.80
C ARG A 109 -16.25 -2.11 -10.89
N GLY A 110 -15.59 -2.67 -11.91
CA GLY A 110 -14.91 -1.89 -12.96
C GLY A 110 -13.59 -1.23 -12.50
N TRP A 111 -13.11 -1.51 -11.29
CA TRP A 111 -11.88 -0.93 -10.76
C TRP A 111 -10.64 -1.40 -11.53
N THR A 112 -10.61 -2.67 -11.95
CA THR A 112 -9.53 -3.22 -12.76
C THR A 112 -9.36 -2.43 -14.06
N THR A 113 -10.47 -2.14 -14.76
CA THR A 113 -10.44 -1.31 -15.98
C THR A 113 -9.92 0.09 -15.67
N ALA A 114 -10.41 0.72 -14.60
CA ALA A 114 -9.95 2.05 -14.23
C ALA A 114 -8.44 2.11 -13.90
N PHE A 115 -7.88 1.08 -13.27
CA PHE A 115 -6.43 0.98 -13.05
C PHE A 115 -5.64 0.84 -14.36
N ILE A 116 -6.16 0.04 -15.30
CA ILE A 116 -5.55 -0.10 -16.63
C ILE A 116 -5.61 1.22 -17.39
N ASP A 117 -6.75 1.90 -17.38
CA ASP A 117 -6.92 3.21 -18.01
C ASP A 117 -6.01 4.27 -17.40
N ALA A 118 -5.73 4.16 -16.09
CA ALA A 118 -4.74 5.00 -15.42
C ALA A 118 -3.29 4.69 -15.81
N GLY A 119 -3.03 3.64 -16.60
CA GLY A 119 -1.71 3.22 -17.04
C GLY A 119 -1.02 2.24 -16.10
N CYS A 120 -1.76 1.61 -15.18
CA CYS A 120 -1.22 0.60 -14.28
C CYS A 120 -1.31 -0.82 -14.86
N ILE A 121 -0.38 -1.67 -14.45
CA ILE A 121 -0.45 -3.12 -14.62
C ILE A 121 -1.29 -3.69 -13.47
N VAL A 122 -2.30 -4.49 -13.78
CA VAL A 122 -3.06 -5.24 -12.78
C VAL A 122 -2.64 -6.69 -12.83
N SER A 123 -1.99 -7.15 -11.77
CA SER A 123 -1.51 -8.53 -11.64
C SER A 123 -2.56 -9.41 -10.95
N THR A 124 -2.47 -10.72 -11.16
CA THR A 124 -3.14 -11.70 -10.31
C THR A 124 -2.56 -11.65 -8.88
N PRO A 125 -3.32 -12.12 -7.86
CA PRO A 125 -2.82 -12.22 -6.50
C PRO A 125 -1.49 -12.97 -6.41
N THR A 126 -0.47 -12.28 -5.95
CA THR A 126 0.89 -12.83 -5.82
C THR A 126 1.71 -12.01 -4.81
N CYS A 127 2.79 -12.59 -4.34
CA CYS A 127 3.80 -11.85 -3.57
C CYS A 127 4.66 -10.93 -4.45
N GLY A 128 4.68 -11.19 -5.77
CA GLY A 128 5.24 -10.32 -6.83
C GLY A 128 6.59 -9.67 -6.48
N PRO A 129 6.59 -8.34 -6.26
CA PRO A 129 7.82 -7.58 -6.03
C PRO A 129 8.69 -8.07 -4.86
N CYS A 130 8.08 -8.69 -3.85
CA CYS A 130 8.79 -9.23 -2.69
C CYS A 130 9.65 -10.47 -3.01
N LEU A 131 9.39 -11.13 -4.15
CA LEU A 131 10.06 -12.36 -4.59
C LEU A 131 10.75 -12.21 -5.95
N GLY A 132 11.07 -10.98 -6.36
CA GLY A 132 11.77 -10.72 -7.61
C GLY A 132 10.88 -10.54 -8.84
N GLY A 133 9.58 -10.36 -8.67
CA GLY A 133 8.71 -9.81 -9.72
C GLY A 133 8.78 -8.28 -9.72
N TYR A 134 8.85 -7.64 -10.89
CA TYR A 134 8.94 -6.18 -11.02
C TYR A 134 10.18 -5.58 -10.32
N ILE A 135 11.34 -6.10 -10.67
CA ILE A 135 12.63 -5.80 -10.05
C ILE A 135 13.02 -4.34 -10.28
N LEU A 136 13.50 -3.70 -9.20
CA LEU A 136 14.11 -2.37 -9.26
C LEU A 136 15.57 -2.47 -9.70
N ALA A 137 15.97 -1.60 -10.62
CA ALA A 137 17.36 -1.42 -11.02
C ALA A 137 18.14 -0.56 -10.00
N GLU A 138 19.46 -0.39 -10.25
CA GLU A 138 20.31 0.47 -9.43
C GLU A 138 19.79 1.91 -9.40
N GLY A 139 19.58 2.46 -8.20
CA GLY A 139 19.12 3.84 -7.99
C GLY A 139 17.62 4.06 -8.20
N GLU A 140 16.86 3.06 -8.65
CA GLU A 140 15.40 3.21 -8.78
C GLU A 140 14.71 3.25 -7.42
N ARG A 141 13.62 4.02 -7.35
CA ARG A 141 12.80 4.27 -6.17
C ARG A 141 11.38 3.77 -6.35
N CYS A 142 10.89 3.04 -5.35
CA CYS A 142 9.52 2.51 -5.33
C CYS A 142 8.77 2.98 -4.10
N VAL A 143 7.57 3.52 -4.28
CA VAL A 143 6.58 3.65 -3.19
C VAL A 143 5.73 2.40 -3.16
N SER A 144 5.63 1.76 -2.01
CA SER A 144 4.98 0.46 -1.87
C SER A 144 4.08 0.37 -0.65
N THR A 145 2.98 -0.35 -0.78
CA THR A 145 2.09 -0.69 0.34
C THR A 145 2.45 -2.02 1.01
N THR A 146 3.60 -2.60 0.68
CA THR A 146 4.13 -3.80 1.35
C THR A 146 4.65 -3.48 2.76
N ASN A 147 5.18 -4.47 3.48
CA ASN A 147 5.49 -4.36 4.90
C ASN A 147 6.97 -4.27 5.24
N ARG A 148 7.87 -4.24 4.26
CA ARG A 148 9.33 -4.23 4.45
C ARG A 148 10.01 -3.39 3.37
N ASN A 149 11.07 -2.68 3.76
CA ASN A 149 11.87 -1.81 2.89
C ASN A 149 13.39 -1.94 3.11
N PHE A 150 13.86 -3.08 3.58
CA PHE A 150 15.27 -3.34 3.79
C PHE A 150 16.06 -3.29 2.46
N VAL A 151 17.38 -3.15 2.56
CA VAL A 151 18.30 -3.09 1.42
C VAL A 151 18.09 -4.27 0.45
N GLY A 152 17.87 -4.00 -0.82
CA GLY A 152 17.64 -5.02 -1.85
C GLY A 152 16.26 -5.69 -1.82
N ARG A 153 15.30 -5.15 -1.05
CA ARG A 153 13.97 -5.75 -0.88
C ARG A 153 13.24 -6.07 -2.18
N MET A 154 13.37 -5.22 -3.21
CA MET A 154 12.66 -5.37 -4.48
C MET A 154 13.62 -5.43 -5.68
N GLY A 155 14.90 -5.71 -5.47
CA GLY A 155 15.86 -5.82 -6.57
C GLY A 155 17.26 -5.41 -6.19
N HIS A 156 17.81 -4.41 -6.90
CA HIS A 156 19.19 -4.00 -6.70
C HIS A 156 19.43 -3.44 -5.28
N VAL A 157 20.61 -3.71 -4.71
CA VAL A 157 20.96 -3.29 -3.34
C VAL A 157 21.02 -1.78 -3.13
N LYS A 158 21.17 -1.01 -4.21
CA LYS A 158 21.14 0.45 -4.20
C LYS A 158 19.76 1.02 -4.60
N SER A 159 18.74 0.18 -4.77
CA SER A 159 17.37 0.64 -4.95
C SER A 159 16.74 1.00 -3.60
N GLU A 160 15.76 1.86 -3.63
CA GLU A 160 15.10 2.40 -2.45
C GLU A 160 13.60 2.04 -2.45
N VAL A 161 13.11 1.49 -1.34
CA VAL A 161 11.69 1.20 -1.15
C VAL A 161 11.13 2.06 -0.02
N TYR A 162 10.11 2.82 -0.33
CA TYR A 162 9.36 3.69 0.60
C TYR A 162 8.02 3.04 0.91
N LEU A 163 7.69 2.88 2.18
CA LEU A 163 6.41 2.28 2.58
C LEU A 163 5.37 3.36 2.82
N ALA A 164 4.18 3.20 2.25
CA ALA A 164 3.10 4.16 2.35
C ALA A 164 1.72 3.51 2.31
N SER A 165 0.69 4.27 2.62
CA SER A 165 -0.71 3.85 2.45
C SER A 165 -1.08 3.72 0.97
N PRO A 166 -2.14 2.97 0.61
CA PRO A 166 -2.63 2.89 -0.76
C PRO A 166 -2.95 4.26 -1.37
N ALA A 167 -3.55 5.16 -0.60
CA ALA A 167 -3.85 6.52 -1.06
C ALA A 167 -2.58 7.32 -1.37
N THR A 168 -1.58 7.29 -0.47
CA THR A 168 -0.29 7.97 -0.68
C THR A 168 0.46 7.38 -1.88
N ALA A 169 0.46 6.06 -2.03
CA ALA A 169 1.09 5.38 -3.17
C ALA A 169 0.40 5.76 -4.49
N ALA A 170 -0.93 5.78 -4.53
CA ALA A 170 -1.70 6.19 -5.70
C ALA A 170 -1.46 7.66 -6.07
N ALA A 171 -1.44 8.57 -5.09
CA ALA A 171 -1.13 9.98 -5.28
C ALA A 171 0.29 10.17 -5.84
N SER A 172 1.26 9.43 -5.28
CA SER A 172 2.64 9.45 -5.76
C SER A 172 2.78 8.94 -7.19
N ALA A 173 1.97 7.95 -7.58
CA ALA A 173 1.93 7.47 -8.97
C ALA A 173 1.47 8.56 -9.94
N LEU A 174 0.51 9.40 -9.56
CA LEU A 174 0.01 10.49 -10.40
C LEU A 174 1.04 11.59 -10.62
N THR A 175 1.83 11.92 -9.61
CA THR A 175 2.76 13.05 -9.65
C THR A 175 4.17 12.67 -10.05
N GLY A 176 4.55 11.39 -9.88
CA GLY A 176 5.93 10.93 -10.08
C GLY A 176 6.87 11.24 -8.92
N CYS A 177 6.33 11.71 -7.80
CA CYS A 177 7.07 12.02 -6.57
C CYS A 177 6.28 11.52 -5.36
N ILE A 178 6.92 11.41 -4.20
CA ILE A 178 6.19 11.15 -2.94
C ILE A 178 5.21 12.30 -2.70
N THR A 179 3.92 11.97 -2.53
CA THR A 179 2.84 12.96 -2.53
C THR A 179 1.82 12.69 -1.43
N ASP A 180 1.46 13.75 -0.72
CA ASP A 180 0.33 13.72 0.22
C ASP A 180 -0.98 13.52 -0.55
N PRO A 181 -1.74 12.44 -0.27
CA PRO A 181 -2.95 12.12 -1.02
C PRO A 181 -4.06 13.17 -0.88
N ARG A 182 -3.96 14.08 0.09
CA ARG A 182 -4.94 15.16 0.31
C ARG A 182 -4.80 16.30 -0.72
N THR A 183 -3.74 16.28 -1.53
CA THR A 183 -3.40 17.37 -2.49
C THR A 183 -3.73 17.05 -3.96
N VAL A 184 -4.29 15.86 -4.28
CA VAL A 184 -4.55 15.40 -5.66
C VAL A 184 -6.00 15.06 -5.94
#